data_6ad2a39a16eb0ee89d50a8091eb3e1de
#
_entry.id   6ad2a39a16eb0ee89d50a8091eb3e1de
#
_cell.length_a   1.000
_cell.length_b   1.000
_cell.length_c   1.000
_cell.angle_alpha   90.00
_cell.angle_beta   90.00
_cell.angle_gamma   90.00
#
_symmetry.space_group_name_H-M   'P 1'
#
loop_
_entity.id
_entity.type
_entity.pdbx_description
1 polymer ?
#
loop_
_entity_poly.entity_id
_entity_poly.type
_entity_poly.pdbx_seq_one_letter_code
_entity_poly.pdbx_strand_id
1 'polypeptide(L)'
;MGISCCRATGTFVTQKLAAVALMATLTLGSLNFGLMSQASAQTLTDGSKPVLTVGLSSMNELKNDVNYVTGLIGRPEFGGFFGVAAMAYSQGVDQDEPIGVLVSMGSGAPEPIVILPTANVKQILSRLEAQFQEMEEEEDGTIAIGVNGMTIYVQQKGKVAVAAQSKDALALVPKDPKPLYADLAEKHNLGVRLQIQQIPAPIRDAFLGAMRQGFTQTMQAGGDPGAADTAAAALDQIEQLIKDSDQLTFGLGIDAEAGALVIDTSYTAVAGSVTAAMQQGQRPIPSRFSAVIRDDAAAYVHQAVSISPESIEQAQEGVDANLDMIRNALSQPGALPPGLGDEALGYIEQVAELAMDSIKEGKSDSGFLVLAGEDKLQFVMGLFVSDGGKVEALAKDLATKIPDDPRAPRLTFDLETYNGVTLHKLELDVPEREDEARKLFGETLEAYIGTADKAVYASFGKGSEALLKEFIDSGASDAGEIRPNAQMQVTMMPFLELANSIEADDVISNVITTVGQSAGKGKIRMVMESIENGSKVSFTVGAGVIQAIGAAIPTPGAGAAPF
;
A
#
# COMPACT_ATOMS: atom_id res chain seq x y z
N MET A 1 11.46 0.98 -36.70
CA MET A 1 12.52 1.63 -35.90
C MET A 1 12.56 0.93 -34.55
N GLY A 2 13.64 0.26 -34.27
CA GLY A 2 13.74 -0.84 -33.34
C GLY A 2 13.75 -0.47 -31.87
N ILE A 3 13.13 -1.33 -31.13
CA ILE A 3 13.19 -1.44 -29.67
C ILE A 3 14.52 -2.13 -29.33
N SER A 4 15.48 -1.36 -28.85
CA SER A 4 16.75 -1.86 -28.31
C SER A 4 17.07 -1.10 -27.03
N CYS A 5 16.45 -1.50 -25.91
CA CYS A 5 16.80 -1.01 -24.59
C CYS A 5 16.27 -1.93 -23.48
N CYS A 6 16.81 -3.16 -23.37
CA CYS A 6 16.65 -4.02 -22.18
C CYS A 6 17.72 -5.11 -22.16
N ARG A 7 18.99 -4.71 -22.04
CA ARG A 7 20.11 -5.67 -21.84
C ARG A 7 21.16 -5.13 -20.87
N ALA A 8 20.75 -4.67 -19.68
CA ALA A 8 21.74 -4.26 -18.68
C ALA A 8 21.26 -4.31 -17.22
N THR A 9 20.35 -5.20 -16.82
CA THR A 9 19.87 -5.25 -15.42
C THR A 9 19.98 -6.62 -14.75
N GLY A 10 20.54 -7.64 -15.42
CA GLY A 10 20.59 -9.01 -14.87
C GLY A 10 21.70 -9.29 -13.86
N THR A 11 22.77 -8.50 -13.80
CA THR A 11 23.97 -8.82 -13.00
C THR A 11 24.08 -8.03 -11.67
N PHE A 12 23.16 -7.12 -11.38
CA PHE A 12 23.25 -6.24 -10.21
C PHE A 12 22.43 -6.68 -8.98
N VAL A 13 21.56 -7.65 -9.12
CA VAL A 13 20.62 -8.06 -8.07
C VAL A 13 21.20 -9.12 -7.13
N THR A 14 22.06 -10.01 -7.63
CA THR A 14 22.55 -11.16 -6.86
C THR A 14 23.67 -10.83 -5.86
N GLN A 15 24.41 -9.75 -6.05
CA GLN A 15 25.46 -9.34 -5.08
C GLN A 15 24.93 -8.46 -3.92
N LYS A 16 23.71 -7.94 -4.01
CA LYS A 16 23.14 -7.03 -2.99
C LYS A 16 22.27 -7.71 -1.93
N LEU A 17 21.76 -8.91 -2.18
CA LEU A 17 20.89 -9.60 -1.21
C LEU A 17 21.66 -10.20 -0.01
N ALA A 18 22.90 -10.63 -0.19
CA ALA A 18 23.73 -11.08 0.93
C ALA A 18 24.29 -9.92 1.78
N ALA A 19 24.41 -8.73 1.21
CA ALA A 19 24.81 -7.51 1.91
C ALA A 19 23.63 -6.84 2.64
N VAL A 20 22.39 -7.12 2.27
CA VAL A 20 21.18 -6.49 2.82
C VAL A 20 20.90 -6.94 4.25
N ALA A 21 21.21 -8.17 4.62
CA ALA A 21 21.04 -8.63 6.01
C ALA A 21 22.03 -8.00 7.00
N LEU A 22 23.21 -7.57 6.52
CA LEU A 22 24.22 -6.92 7.36
C LEU A 22 24.31 -5.40 7.12
N MET A 23 23.83 -4.89 5.98
CA MET A 23 23.81 -3.47 5.64
C MET A 23 22.46 -2.77 5.85
N ALA A 24 21.43 -3.45 6.31
CA ALA A 24 20.17 -2.82 6.77
C ALA A 24 20.40 -1.88 7.96
N THR A 25 21.58 -1.92 8.57
CA THR A 25 21.98 -1.02 9.66
C THR A 25 22.65 0.28 9.20
N LEU A 26 22.94 0.49 7.92
CA LEU A 26 23.78 1.62 7.48
C LEU A 26 23.22 2.53 6.38
N THR A 27 22.09 2.22 5.75
CA THR A 27 21.51 3.09 4.71
C THR A 27 20.00 3.24 4.84
N LEU A 28 19.53 3.95 5.86
CA LEU A 28 18.18 4.50 5.95
C LEU A 28 18.14 5.85 5.23
N GLY A 29 18.17 5.81 3.92
CA GLY A 29 17.86 6.95 3.06
C GLY A 29 16.66 6.63 2.18
N SER A 30 15.57 7.36 2.39
CA SER A 30 14.34 7.42 1.62
C SER A 30 13.43 6.18 1.63
N LEU A 31 12.52 6.12 2.60
CA LEU A 31 11.34 5.26 2.56
C LEU A 31 10.10 6.10 2.94
N ASN A 32 9.09 6.09 2.09
CA ASN A 32 7.75 6.61 2.40
C ASN A 32 7.01 5.56 3.24
N PHE A 33 6.59 5.93 4.43
CA PHE A 33 5.96 5.05 5.41
C PHE A 33 4.51 5.45 5.72
N GLY A 34 3.66 4.46 5.90
CA GLY A 34 2.36 4.55 6.57
C GLY A 34 2.12 3.30 7.44
N LEU A 35 2.02 3.37 8.68
CA LEU A 35 0.93 3.37 9.66
C LEU A 35 0.61 2.14 10.53
N MET A 36 0.60 2.19 11.89
CA MET A 36 0.24 1.09 12.80
C MET A 36 -0.33 1.39 14.20
N SER A 37 -0.93 0.38 14.81
CA SER A 37 -1.65 0.35 16.07
C SER A 37 -0.79 0.13 17.32
N GLN A 38 -1.32 0.57 18.48
CA GLN A 38 -0.65 0.61 19.78
C GLN A 38 -0.39 -0.78 20.40
N ALA A 39 0.86 -1.08 20.67
CA ALA A 39 1.27 -1.84 21.85
C ALA A 39 2.03 -0.88 22.77
N SER A 40 1.79 -0.95 24.07
CA SER A 40 2.51 -0.14 25.04
C SER A 40 4.00 -0.52 24.99
N ALA A 41 4.78 0.20 24.19
CA ALA A 41 6.20 -0.02 24.09
C ALA A 41 6.83 0.29 25.44
N GLN A 42 7.58 -0.67 26.00
CA GLN A 42 8.38 -0.41 27.20
C GLN A 42 9.43 0.65 26.87
N THR A 43 9.80 1.42 27.87
CA THR A 43 10.78 2.48 27.77
C THR A 43 12.19 1.96 28.01
N LEU A 44 13.19 2.70 27.54
CA LEU A 44 14.59 2.55 27.92
C LEU A 44 14.76 2.88 29.41
N THR A 45 15.94 2.61 29.97
CA THR A 45 16.22 2.81 31.42
C THR A 45 16.09 4.25 31.90
N ASP A 46 16.25 5.22 31.01
CA ASP A 46 16.06 6.66 31.26
C ASP A 46 14.58 7.12 31.09
N GLY A 47 13.67 6.21 30.79
CA GLY A 47 12.25 6.51 30.55
C GLY A 47 11.93 6.96 29.13
N SER A 48 12.91 7.14 28.24
CA SER A 48 12.68 7.45 26.82
C SER A 48 12.24 6.20 26.05
N LYS A 49 11.73 6.40 24.84
CA LYS A 49 11.46 5.32 23.89
C LYS A 49 12.50 5.34 22.77
N PRO A 50 12.86 4.19 22.17
CA PRO A 50 13.68 4.18 20.96
C PRO A 50 13.00 4.99 19.84
N VAL A 51 13.78 5.72 19.07
CA VAL A 51 13.29 6.40 17.85
C VAL A 51 12.91 5.38 16.81
N LEU A 52 13.73 4.34 16.65
CA LEU A 52 13.46 3.22 15.75
C LEU A 52 13.61 1.91 16.52
N THR A 53 12.67 1.02 16.31
CA THR A 53 12.72 -0.37 16.77
C THR A 53 12.55 -1.29 15.58
N VAL A 54 13.43 -2.27 15.44
CA VAL A 54 13.29 -3.38 14.49
C VAL A 54 13.21 -4.66 15.28
N GLY A 55 12.17 -5.44 15.01
CA GLY A 55 12.02 -6.81 15.50
C GLY A 55 12.13 -7.77 14.31
N LEU A 56 13.04 -8.72 14.40
CA LEU A 56 13.12 -9.85 13.48
C LEU A 56 12.62 -11.09 14.23
N SER A 57 11.82 -11.91 13.56
CA SER A 57 11.45 -13.22 14.08
C SER A 57 12.69 -14.09 14.34
N SER A 58 12.50 -15.28 14.84
CA SER A 58 13.61 -16.19 15.11
C SER A 58 14.37 -16.55 13.82
N MET A 59 15.65 -16.89 13.97
CA MET A 59 16.47 -17.30 12.82
C MET A 59 15.94 -18.58 12.15
N ASN A 60 15.33 -19.47 12.91
CA ASN A 60 14.71 -20.69 12.38
C ASN A 60 13.48 -20.35 11.54
N GLU A 61 12.65 -19.43 12.01
CA GLU A 61 11.48 -18.95 11.27
C GLU A 61 11.90 -18.26 9.97
N LEU A 62 12.84 -17.32 10.03
CA LEU A 62 13.38 -16.64 8.83
C LEU A 62 13.92 -17.64 7.78
N LYS A 63 14.63 -18.69 8.21
CA LYS A 63 15.11 -19.73 7.28
C LYS A 63 13.95 -20.49 6.62
N ASN A 64 12.93 -20.84 7.39
CA ASN A 64 11.76 -21.55 6.88
C ASN A 64 11.02 -20.69 5.85
N ASP A 65 10.86 -19.42 6.13
CA ASP A 65 10.14 -18.46 5.29
C ASP A 65 10.89 -18.15 4.00
N VAL A 66 12.19 -17.94 4.08
CA VAL A 66 13.03 -17.76 2.87
C VAL A 66 12.96 -19.02 2.01
N ASN A 67 13.04 -20.21 2.59
CA ASN A 67 12.89 -21.47 1.84
C ASN A 67 11.50 -21.58 1.21
N TYR A 68 10.45 -21.19 1.93
CA TYR A 68 9.09 -21.20 1.43
C TYR A 68 8.92 -20.26 0.22
N VAL A 69 9.32 -18.99 0.36
CA VAL A 69 9.19 -18.01 -0.72
C VAL A 69 10.05 -18.38 -1.93
N THR A 70 11.30 -18.81 -1.71
CA THR A 70 12.19 -19.21 -2.81
C THR A 70 11.70 -20.48 -3.51
N GLY A 71 11.04 -21.38 -2.79
CA GLY A 71 10.31 -22.51 -3.35
C GLY A 71 9.14 -22.08 -4.23
N LEU A 72 8.33 -21.10 -3.77
CA LEU A 72 7.20 -20.58 -4.53
C LEU A 72 7.63 -19.93 -5.86
N ILE A 73 8.71 -19.16 -5.87
CA ILE A 73 9.22 -18.53 -7.11
C ILE A 73 10.02 -19.49 -8.00
N GLY A 74 10.08 -20.79 -7.64
CA GLY A 74 10.83 -21.80 -8.41
C GLY A 74 12.35 -21.66 -8.31
N ARG A 75 12.88 -21.07 -7.25
CA ARG A 75 14.30 -20.83 -6.99
C ARG A 75 14.78 -21.34 -5.62
N PRO A 76 14.58 -22.63 -5.32
CA PRO A 76 14.91 -23.18 -4.00
C PRO A 76 16.40 -23.09 -3.65
N GLU A 77 17.27 -22.98 -4.66
CA GLU A 77 18.71 -22.79 -4.46
C GLU A 77 19.05 -21.54 -3.64
N PHE A 78 18.29 -20.45 -3.76
CA PHE A 78 18.50 -19.25 -2.94
C PHE A 78 18.17 -19.50 -1.46
N GLY A 79 17.12 -20.29 -1.17
CA GLY A 79 16.81 -20.70 0.18
C GLY A 79 17.93 -21.56 0.79
N GLY A 80 18.45 -22.52 0.03
CA GLY A 80 19.60 -23.32 0.45
C GLY A 80 20.84 -22.47 0.73
N PHE A 81 21.17 -21.53 -0.16
CA PHE A 81 22.29 -20.61 0.06
C PHE A 81 22.10 -19.74 1.30
N PHE A 82 20.90 -19.17 1.49
CA PHE A 82 20.57 -18.40 2.69
C PHE A 82 20.72 -19.26 3.95
N GLY A 83 20.23 -20.49 3.94
CA GLY A 83 20.33 -21.41 5.07
C GLY A 83 21.78 -21.70 5.48
N VAL A 84 22.69 -21.91 4.53
CA VAL A 84 24.11 -22.10 4.78
C VAL A 84 24.75 -20.83 5.36
N ALA A 85 24.46 -19.66 4.77
CA ALA A 85 24.96 -18.39 5.28
C ALA A 85 24.43 -18.11 6.70
N ALA A 86 23.14 -18.25 6.92
CA ALA A 86 22.53 -18.09 8.25
C ALA A 86 23.17 -19.00 9.29
N MET A 87 23.39 -20.28 8.96
CA MET A 87 24.03 -21.23 9.85
C MET A 87 25.49 -20.82 10.19
N ALA A 88 26.24 -20.29 9.23
CA ALA A 88 27.62 -19.89 9.43
C ALA A 88 27.72 -18.68 10.39
N TYR A 89 26.82 -17.70 10.26
CA TYR A 89 26.88 -16.44 11.01
C TYR A 89 26.08 -16.44 12.32
N SER A 90 25.09 -17.32 12.49
CA SER A 90 24.23 -17.35 13.67
C SER A 90 24.64 -18.38 14.73
N GLN A 91 25.83 -18.98 14.63
CA GLN A 91 26.31 -19.94 15.64
C GLN A 91 26.58 -19.23 16.98
N GLY A 92 25.93 -19.72 18.05
CA GLY A 92 25.96 -19.11 19.38
C GLY A 92 24.77 -18.18 19.64
N VAL A 93 24.00 -17.83 18.60
CA VAL A 93 22.72 -17.16 18.73
C VAL A 93 21.64 -18.21 19.00
N ASP A 94 20.70 -17.94 19.90
CA ASP A 94 19.52 -18.77 20.11
C ASP A 94 18.63 -18.67 18.86
N GLN A 95 18.42 -19.79 18.18
CA GLN A 95 17.77 -19.82 16.86
C GLN A 95 16.25 -19.69 16.94
N ASP A 96 15.68 -19.85 18.13
CA ASP A 96 14.22 -19.86 18.35
C ASP A 96 13.73 -18.55 19.01
N GLU A 97 14.64 -17.66 19.34
CA GLU A 97 14.33 -16.37 19.97
C GLU A 97 14.49 -15.20 18.99
N PRO A 98 13.68 -14.13 19.14
CA PRO A 98 13.71 -12.98 18.23
C PRO A 98 14.96 -12.12 18.40
N ILE A 99 15.35 -11.41 17.32
CA ILE A 99 16.44 -10.46 17.28
C ILE A 99 15.88 -9.05 17.30
N GLY A 100 16.50 -8.14 18.07
CA GLY A 100 16.10 -6.74 18.15
C GLY A 100 17.20 -5.79 17.68
N VAL A 101 16.78 -4.70 17.02
CA VAL A 101 17.64 -3.54 16.77
C VAL A 101 16.88 -2.29 17.23
N LEU A 102 17.52 -1.47 18.03
CA LEU A 102 16.97 -0.21 18.52
C LEU A 102 17.87 0.93 18.02
N VAL A 103 17.28 2.10 17.82
CA VAL A 103 18.04 3.34 17.62
C VAL A 103 17.60 4.33 18.68
N SER A 104 18.53 4.76 19.52
CA SER A 104 18.36 5.85 20.50
C SER A 104 18.90 7.16 19.93
N MET A 105 18.39 8.28 20.46
CA MET A 105 18.87 9.64 20.14
C MET A 105 19.25 10.41 21.41
N GLY A 106 19.57 9.70 22.49
CA GLY A 106 19.88 10.31 23.80
C GLY A 106 21.01 11.33 23.77
N SER A 107 22.03 11.11 22.95
CA SER A 107 23.17 12.05 22.75
C SER A 107 22.88 13.13 21.67
N GLY A 108 21.72 13.11 21.04
CA GLY A 108 21.38 13.96 19.89
C GLY A 108 21.87 13.43 18.54
N ALA A 109 22.61 12.32 18.52
CA ALA A 109 22.98 11.56 17.34
C ALA A 109 22.33 10.17 17.38
N PRO A 110 22.03 9.54 16.21
CA PRO A 110 21.51 8.19 16.18
C PRO A 110 22.51 7.18 16.73
N GLU A 111 22.13 6.44 17.75
CA GLU A 111 22.94 5.38 18.36
C GLU A 111 22.26 4.02 18.14
N PRO A 112 22.74 3.20 17.19
CA PRO A 112 22.21 1.87 16.95
C PRO A 112 22.62 0.90 18.07
N ILE A 113 21.67 0.10 18.50
CA ILE A 113 21.81 -0.92 19.54
C ILE A 113 21.29 -2.23 18.98
N VAL A 114 22.14 -3.24 18.90
CA VAL A 114 21.78 -4.58 18.43
C VAL A 114 21.60 -5.51 19.61
N ILE A 115 20.52 -6.28 19.62
CA ILE A 115 20.16 -7.23 20.67
C ILE A 115 20.07 -8.63 20.06
N LEU A 116 20.99 -9.50 20.44
CA LEU A 116 21.08 -10.86 19.95
C LEU A 116 20.72 -11.85 21.06
N PRO A 117 19.79 -12.77 20.85
CA PRO A 117 19.48 -13.81 21.84
C PRO A 117 20.66 -14.81 21.94
N THR A 118 21.31 -14.85 23.11
CA THR A 118 22.42 -15.78 23.39
C THR A 118 22.64 -15.94 24.88
N ALA A 119 22.96 -17.13 25.30
CA ALA A 119 23.37 -17.41 26.68
C ALA A 119 24.86 -17.07 26.94
N ASN A 120 25.69 -16.93 25.88
CA ASN A 120 27.13 -16.69 26.00
C ASN A 120 27.67 -15.91 24.81
N VAL A 121 27.81 -14.60 25.01
CA VAL A 121 28.32 -13.69 23.96
C VAL A 121 29.78 -14.03 23.57
N LYS A 122 30.61 -14.52 24.50
CA LYS A 122 31.99 -14.89 24.19
C LYS A 122 32.09 -16.00 23.16
N GLN A 123 31.09 -16.91 23.08
CA GLN A 123 31.04 -17.93 22.07
C GLN A 123 30.83 -17.35 20.66
N ILE A 124 30.02 -16.30 20.52
CA ILE A 124 29.83 -15.59 19.25
C ILE A 124 31.13 -14.88 18.88
N LEU A 125 31.69 -14.11 19.80
CA LEU A 125 32.88 -13.28 19.57
C LEU A 125 34.14 -14.09 19.23
N SER A 126 34.37 -15.20 19.89
CA SER A 126 35.53 -16.06 19.61
C SER A 126 35.59 -16.61 18.19
N ARG A 127 34.43 -16.72 17.52
CA ARG A 127 34.36 -17.17 16.13
C ARG A 127 34.59 -16.07 15.11
N LEU A 128 34.30 -14.83 15.52
CA LEU A 128 34.47 -13.63 14.71
C LEU A 128 35.80 -12.94 14.97
N GLU A 129 36.61 -13.50 15.89
CA GLU A 129 37.90 -12.90 16.35
C GLU A 129 38.81 -12.53 15.20
N ALA A 130 38.88 -13.36 14.15
CA ALA A 130 39.67 -13.06 12.95
C ALA A 130 39.21 -11.82 12.17
N GLN A 131 38.02 -11.32 12.43
CA GLN A 131 37.43 -10.12 11.80
C GLN A 131 37.68 -8.86 12.65
N PHE A 132 38.12 -9.01 13.89
CA PHE A 132 38.36 -7.93 14.83
C PHE A 132 39.83 -7.48 14.79
N GLN A 133 40.06 -6.17 14.93
CA GLN A 133 41.41 -5.61 15.01
C GLN A 133 41.95 -5.76 16.43
N GLU A 134 41.09 -5.49 17.44
CA GLU A 134 41.38 -5.59 18.85
C GLU A 134 40.13 -6.09 19.60
N MET A 135 40.33 -6.83 20.67
CA MET A 135 39.26 -7.26 21.58
C MET A 135 39.78 -7.20 23.02
N GLU A 136 39.15 -6.38 23.85
CA GLU A 136 39.52 -6.18 25.25
C GLU A 136 38.29 -6.36 26.15
N GLU A 137 38.43 -7.14 27.21
CA GLU A 137 37.38 -7.30 28.23
C GLU A 137 37.67 -6.36 29.39
N GLU A 138 36.71 -5.51 29.72
CA GLU A 138 36.83 -4.55 30.82
C GLU A 138 36.38 -5.17 32.17
N GLU A 139 36.67 -4.48 33.26
CA GLU A 139 36.39 -4.95 34.64
C GLU A 139 34.89 -5.17 34.91
N ASP A 140 34.01 -4.42 34.22
CA ASP A 140 32.55 -4.53 34.33
C ASP A 140 31.93 -5.65 33.44
N GLY A 141 32.78 -6.40 32.73
CA GLY A 141 32.39 -7.47 31.81
C GLY A 141 31.95 -6.96 30.43
N THR A 142 32.08 -5.67 30.14
CA THR A 142 31.90 -5.12 28.80
C THR A 142 33.12 -5.51 27.93
N ILE A 143 32.86 -5.93 26.70
CA ILE A 143 33.89 -6.30 25.74
C ILE A 143 33.94 -5.21 24.65
N ALA A 144 35.08 -4.54 24.55
CA ALA A 144 35.37 -3.57 23.51
C ALA A 144 35.98 -4.27 22.29
N ILE A 145 35.44 -4.02 21.11
CA ILE A 145 35.85 -4.67 19.86
C ILE A 145 36.16 -3.60 18.82
N GLY A 146 37.37 -3.65 18.27
CA GLY A 146 37.77 -2.79 17.14
C GLY A 146 37.33 -3.39 15.79
N VAL A 147 36.52 -2.69 15.05
CA VAL A 147 36.06 -3.09 13.70
C VAL A 147 36.15 -1.90 12.74
N ASN A 148 36.95 -1.99 11.71
CA ASN A 148 37.08 -0.93 10.68
C ASN A 148 37.36 0.48 11.27
N GLY A 149 38.14 0.56 12.32
CA GLY A 149 38.49 1.83 13.01
C GLY A 149 37.41 2.39 13.93
N MET A 150 36.33 1.64 14.15
CA MET A 150 35.28 1.95 15.14
C MET A 150 35.38 0.98 16.32
N THR A 151 35.07 1.46 17.51
CA THR A 151 34.90 0.59 18.69
C THR A 151 33.43 0.26 18.89
N ILE A 152 33.15 -1.02 19.05
CA ILE A 152 31.83 -1.54 19.41
C ILE A 152 31.92 -2.14 20.79
N TYR A 153 31.05 -1.73 21.70
CA TYR A 153 30.93 -2.26 23.04
C TYR A 153 29.86 -3.34 23.09
N VAL A 154 30.19 -4.49 23.67
CA VAL A 154 29.29 -5.63 23.77
C VAL A 154 29.17 -6.07 25.23
N GLN A 155 27.95 -6.28 25.69
CA GLN A 155 27.66 -6.68 27.06
C GLN A 155 26.64 -7.82 27.10
N GLN A 156 26.86 -8.82 27.96
CA GLN A 156 25.86 -9.85 28.25
C GLN A 156 24.82 -9.28 29.23
N LYS A 157 23.54 -9.26 28.85
CA LYS A 157 22.41 -8.90 29.72
C LYS A 157 21.42 -10.07 29.80
N GLY A 158 21.59 -10.91 30.83
CA GLY A 158 20.77 -12.11 30.99
C GLY A 158 20.96 -13.09 29.83
N LYS A 159 19.88 -13.35 29.07
CA LYS A 159 19.87 -14.26 27.91
C LYS A 159 20.12 -13.57 26.57
N VAL A 160 20.56 -12.32 26.58
CA VAL A 160 20.86 -11.58 25.33
C VAL A 160 22.24 -10.95 25.40
N ALA A 161 22.90 -10.82 24.26
CA ALA A 161 24.03 -9.94 24.06
C ALA A 161 23.52 -8.62 23.49
N VAL A 162 24.00 -7.51 24.04
CA VAL A 162 23.70 -6.16 23.57
C VAL A 162 24.96 -5.54 23.03
N ALA A 163 24.94 -5.03 21.81
CA ALA A 163 26.06 -4.36 21.16
C ALA A 163 25.69 -2.92 20.78
N ALA A 164 26.57 -1.96 21.05
CA ALA A 164 26.38 -0.55 20.71
C ALA A 164 27.73 0.16 20.46
N GLN A 165 27.66 1.36 19.87
CA GLN A 165 28.85 2.17 19.59
C GLN A 165 29.35 2.96 20.83
N SER A 166 28.53 3.07 21.88
CA SER A 166 28.90 3.73 23.13
C SER A 166 28.45 2.92 24.33
N LYS A 167 29.14 3.08 25.46
CA LYS A 167 28.74 2.50 26.75
C LYS A 167 27.45 3.14 27.27
N ASP A 168 27.26 4.41 26.99
CA ASP A 168 26.03 5.12 27.38
C ASP A 168 24.80 4.50 26.70
N ALA A 169 24.90 4.14 25.43
CA ALA A 169 23.84 3.42 24.73
C ALA A 169 23.59 2.03 25.34
N LEU A 170 24.64 1.29 25.74
CA LEU A 170 24.46 0.02 26.46
C LEU A 170 23.73 0.22 27.79
N ALA A 171 24.00 1.31 28.50
CA ALA A 171 23.36 1.63 29.78
C ALA A 171 21.87 1.93 29.64
N LEU A 172 21.42 2.45 28.47
CA LEU A 172 20.00 2.70 28.17
C LEU A 172 19.19 1.41 28.06
N VAL A 173 19.80 0.28 27.70
CA VAL A 173 19.09 -0.98 27.49
C VAL A 173 18.75 -1.62 28.83
N PRO A 174 17.47 -1.92 29.11
CA PRO A 174 17.06 -2.58 30.34
C PRO A 174 17.66 -3.98 30.44
N LYS A 175 17.62 -4.56 31.64
CA LYS A 175 18.17 -5.90 31.92
C LYS A 175 17.47 -7.01 31.12
N ASP A 176 16.18 -6.83 30.84
CA ASP A 176 15.37 -7.62 29.91
C ASP A 176 14.85 -6.72 28.79
N PRO A 177 15.52 -6.65 27.64
CA PRO A 177 15.11 -5.77 26.55
C PRO A 177 14.09 -6.40 25.59
N LYS A 178 13.79 -7.71 25.73
CA LYS A 178 12.86 -8.43 24.82
C LYS A 178 11.53 -7.70 24.63
N PRO A 179 10.87 -7.16 25.67
CA PRO A 179 9.61 -6.46 25.51
C PRO A 179 9.65 -5.19 24.63
N LEU A 180 10.83 -4.66 24.33
CA LEU A 180 10.97 -3.47 23.46
C LEU A 180 10.64 -3.79 21.99
N TYR A 181 10.85 -5.04 21.54
CA TYR A 181 10.75 -5.45 20.14
C TYR A 181 9.97 -6.76 19.90
N ALA A 182 9.71 -7.53 20.95
CA ALA A 182 9.08 -8.85 20.80
C ALA A 182 7.70 -8.79 20.14
N ASP A 183 6.91 -7.78 20.46
CA ASP A 183 5.57 -7.60 19.87
C ASP A 183 5.59 -7.39 18.35
N LEU A 184 6.69 -6.84 17.82
CA LEU A 184 6.92 -6.73 16.38
C LEU A 184 7.33 -8.08 15.79
N ALA A 185 8.27 -8.76 16.44
CA ALA A 185 8.82 -10.03 15.98
C ALA A 185 7.83 -11.20 16.09
N GLU A 186 6.88 -11.15 17.04
CA GLU A 186 5.81 -12.14 17.20
C GLU A 186 4.72 -12.04 16.13
N LYS A 187 4.53 -10.83 15.57
CA LYS A 187 3.50 -10.58 14.55
C LYS A 187 4.04 -10.65 13.13
N HIS A 188 5.32 -10.38 12.95
CA HIS A 188 5.95 -10.24 11.66
C HIS A 188 7.33 -10.88 11.63
N ASN A 189 7.72 -11.41 10.48
CA ASN A 189 9.10 -11.86 10.27
C ASN A 189 10.09 -10.71 10.33
N LEU A 190 9.66 -9.54 9.86
CA LEU A 190 10.34 -8.26 10.03
C LEU A 190 9.31 -7.20 10.43
N GLY A 191 9.43 -6.67 11.62
CA GLY A 191 8.66 -5.53 12.10
C GLY A 191 9.55 -4.32 12.32
N VAL A 192 9.13 -3.15 11.86
CA VAL A 192 9.85 -1.88 12.03
C VAL A 192 8.89 -0.87 12.63
N ARG A 193 9.27 -0.20 13.71
CA ARG A 193 8.51 0.86 14.37
C ARG A 193 9.34 2.12 14.45
N LEU A 194 8.84 3.21 13.90
CA LEU A 194 9.43 4.55 13.98
C LEU A 194 8.57 5.42 14.90
N GLN A 195 9.14 5.98 15.94
CA GLN A 195 8.49 6.91 16.86
C GLN A 195 8.93 8.34 16.54
N ILE A 196 8.11 9.06 15.78
CA ILE A 196 8.46 10.37 15.21
C ILE A 196 8.65 11.41 16.31
N GLN A 197 7.84 11.37 17.37
CA GLN A 197 7.94 12.31 18.48
C GLN A 197 9.19 12.09 19.34
N GLN A 198 9.87 10.94 19.22
CA GLN A 198 11.16 10.69 19.89
C GLN A 198 12.35 11.26 19.11
N ILE A 199 12.17 11.65 17.87
CA ILE A 199 13.20 12.40 17.12
C ILE A 199 13.30 13.81 17.72
N PRO A 200 14.49 14.28 18.15
CA PRO A 200 14.64 15.61 18.72
C PRO A 200 14.10 16.71 17.77
N ALA A 201 13.36 17.67 18.32
CA ALA A 201 12.74 18.74 17.55
C ALA A 201 13.71 19.46 16.59
N PRO A 202 14.97 19.81 16.97
CA PRO A 202 15.89 20.45 16.04
C PRO A 202 16.22 19.60 14.80
N ILE A 203 16.21 18.28 14.94
CA ILE A 203 16.46 17.36 13.80
C ILE A 203 15.23 17.30 12.90
N ARG A 204 14.02 17.21 13.48
CA ARG A 204 12.77 17.27 12.73
C ARG A 204 12.64 18.59 11.95
N ASP A 205 12.93 19.71 12.62
CA ASP A 205 12.87 21.04 12.02
C ASP A 205 13.91 21.22 10.90
N ALA A 206 15.12 20.68 11.08
CA ALA A 206 16.15 20.69 10.04
C ALA A 206 15.75 19.85 8.84
N PHE A 207 15.11 18.68 9.05
CA PHE A 207 14.57 17.85 7.97
C PHE A 207 13.47 18.56 7.20
N LEU A 208 12.49 19.16 7.89
CA LEU A 208 11.41 19.95 7.29
C LEU A 208 11.97 21.15 6.50
N GLY A 209 12.98 21.84 7.05
CA GLY A 209 13.66 22.93 6.36
C GLY A 209 14.38 22.50 5.08
N ALA A 210 15.08 21.35 5.12
CA ALA A 210 15.74 20.79 3.94
C ALA A 210 14.73 20.34 2.87
N MET A 211 13.61 19.74 3.28
CA MET A 211 12.52 19.36 2.38
C MET A 211 11.91 20.59 1.71
N ARG A 212 11.61 21.65 2.48
CA ARG A 212 11.11 22.94 1.94
C ARG A 212 12.07 23.55 0.93
N GLN A 213 13.36 23.54 1.24
CA GLN A 213 14.38 24.08 0.34
C GLN A 213 14.48 23.26 -0.95
N GLY A 214 14.52 21.94 -0.87
CA GLY A 214 14.58 21.05 -2.05
C GLY A 214 13.36 21.23 -2.95
N PHE A 215 12.19 21.31 -2.33
CA PHE A 215 10.93 21.52 -3.03
C PHE A 215 10.88 22.89 -3.75
N THR A 216 11.25 23.96 -3.06
CA THR A 216 11.33 25.32 -3.64
C THR A 216 12.30 25.37 -4.82
N GLN A 217 13.45 24.71 -4.74
CA GLN A 217 14.41 24.63 -5.84
C GLN A 217 13.84 23.90 -7.07
N THR A 218 13.12 22.79 -6.84
CA THR A 218 12.49 22.02 -7.93
C THR A 218 11.42 22.85 -8.64
N MET A 219 10.61 23.61 -7.88
CA MET A 219 9.55 24.44 -8.43
C MET A 219 10.10 25.65 -9.20
N GLN A 220 11.15 26.30 -8.70
CA GLN A 220 11.81 27.40 -9.42
C GLN A 220 12.41 26.95 -10.76
N ALA A 221 12.83 25.71 -10.86
CA ALA A 221 13.32 25.13 -12.12
C ALA A 221 12.19 24.83 -13.13
N GLY A 222 10.95 24.65 -12.67
CA GLY A 222 9.78 24.30 -13.50
C GLY A 222 9.08 25.51 -14.17
N GLY A 223 9.25 26.72 -13.67
CA GLY A 223 8.86 27.97 -14.35
C GLY A 223 7.36 28.32 -14.40
N ASP A 224 6.48 27.56 -13.75
CA ASP A 224 5.04 27.83 -13.70
C ASP A 224 4.64 28.47 -12.34
N PRO A 225 4.21 29.77 -12.32
CA PRO A 225 3.80 30.42 -11.07
C PRO A 225 2.58 29.81 -10.39
N GLY A 226 1.60 29.29 -11.15
CA GLY A 226 0.41 28.67 -10.58
C GLY A 226 0.69 27.31 -9.92
N ALA A 227 1.69 26.58 -10.43
CA ALA A 227 2.18 25.36 -9.80
C ALA A 227 2.88 25.64 -8.46
N ALA A 228 3.45 26.81 -8.25
CA ALA A 228 4.19 27.17 -7.03
C ALA A 228 3.27 27.28 -5.80
N ASP A 229 2.09 27.88 -5.93
CA ASP A 229 1.15 28.08 -4.83
C ASP A 229 0.51 26.73 -4.40
N THR A 230 0.07 25.92 -5.37
CA THR A 230 -0.45 24.56 -5.10
C THR A 230 0.58 23.70 -4.42
N ALA A 231 1.81 23.81 -4.85
CA ALA A 231 2.93 23.08 -4.31
C ALA A 231 3.32 23.55 -2.91
N ALA A 232 3.21 24.84 -2.60
CA ALA A 232 3.41 25.34 -1.24
C ALA A 232 2.36 24.81 -0.27
N ALA A 233 1.09 24.79 -0.67
CA ALA A 233 0.00 24.23 0.12
C ALA A 233 0.20 22.71 0.39
N ALA A 234 0.62 21.95 -0.62
CA ALA A 234 0.95 20.53 -0.45
C ALA A 234 2.11 20.32 0.53
N LEU A 235 3.13 21.19 0.49
CA LEU A 235 4.25 21.15 1.41
C LEU A 235 3.80 21.43 2.85
N ASP A 236 2.97 22.44 3.06
CA ASP A 236 2.43 22.78 4.40
C ASP A 236 1.60 21.62 4.96
N GLN A 237 0.82 20.90 4.13
CA GLN A 237 0.09 19.70 4.54
C GLN A 237 1.04 18.57 4.95
N ILE A 238 2.12 18.34 4.19
CA ILE A 238 3.13 17.31 4.54
C ILE A 238 3.83 17.69 5.84
N GLU A 239 4.19 18.95 6.04
CA GLU A 239 4.79 19.43 7.29
C GLU A 239 3.86 19.21 8.48
N GLN A 240 2.57 19.53 8.32
CA GLN A 240 1.58 19.32 9.36
C GLN A 240 1.43 17.82 9.67
N LEU A 241 1.37 16.98 8.64
CA LEU A 241 1.31 15.53 8.81
C LEU A 241 2.51 15.01 9.61
N ILE A 242 3.75 15.45 9.30
CA ILE A 242 4.96 15.05 10.03
C ILE A 242 4.92 15.54 11.48
N LYS A 243 4.48 16.77 11.72
CA LYS A 243 4.35 17.33 13.08
C LYS A 243 3.33 16.57 13.92
N ASP A 244 2.21 16.19 13.30
CA ASP A 244 1.12 15.49 13.95
C ASP A 244 1.37 13.97 14.06
N SER A 245 2.33 13.43 13.36
CA SER A 245 2.64 12.00 13.39
C SER A 245 3.27 11.57 14.71
N ASP A 246 2.71 10.54 15.34
CA ASP A 246 3.26 9.93 16.55
C ASP A 246 4.10 8.70 16.20
N GLN A 247 3.49 7.71 15.57
CA GLN A 247 4.14 6.43 15.30
C GLN A 247 3.83 5.93 13.90
N LEU A 248 4.86 5.38 13.28
CA LEU A 248 4.79 4.60 12.04
C LEU A 248 5.32 3.20 12.32
N THR A 249 4.68 2.15 11.81
CA THR A 249 5.32 0.83 11.79
C THR A 249 5.02 0.12 10.48
N PHE A 250 5.91 -0.73 10.07
CA PHE A 250 5.83 -1.61 8.93
C PHE A 250 6.05 -3.03 9.41
N GLY A 251 5.24 -3.96 8.95
CA GLY A 251 5.38 -5.38 9.23
C GLY A 251 5.37 -6.19 7.95
N LEU A 252 6.31 -7.10 7.82
CA LEU A 252 6.38 -8.09 6.76
C LEU A 252 6.28 -9.47 7.40
N GLY A 253 5.30 -10.25 7.01
CA GLY A 253 5.08 -11.61 7.53
C GLY A 253 4.81 -12.61 6.39
N ILE A 254 5.10 -13.86 6.65
CA ILE A 254 4.77 -14.98 5.79
C ILE A 254 3.87 -15.92 6.55
N ASP A 255 2.64 -16.05 6.11
CA ASP A 255 1.69 -17.05 6.60
C ASP A 255 1.77 -18.28 5.70
N ALA A 256 2.63 -19.23 6.05
CA ALA A 256 2.81 -20.45 5.28
C ALA A 256 1.57 -21.36 5.30
N GLU A 257 0.72 -21.29 6.34
CA GLU A 257 -0.52 -22.05 6.46
C GLU A 257 -1.59 -21.49 5.51
N ALA A 258 -1.83 -20.18 5.58
CA ALA A 258 -2.69 -19.50 4.62
C ALA A 258 -2.06 -19.46 3.22
N GLY A 259 -0.75 -19.64 3.11
CA GLY A 259 0.01 -19.54 1.87
C GLY A 259 0.00 -18.11 1.33
N ALA A 260 0.41 -17.17 2.15
CA ALA A 260 0.36 -15.76 1.82
C ALA A 260 1.55 -14.98 2.38
N LEU A 261 1.94 -13.94 1.65
CA LEU A 261 2.78 -12.86 2.15
C LEU A 261 1.85 -11.78 2.70
N VAL A 262 2.12 -11.34 3.91
CA VAL A 262 1.35 -10.29 4.59
C VAL A 262 2.23 -9.07 4.80
N ILE A 263 1.76 -7.90 4.38
CA ILE A 263 2.39 -6.61 4.62
C ILE A 263 1.40 -5.79 5.42
N ASP A 264 1.72 -5.55 6.67
CA ASP A 264 0.96 -4.67 7.54
C ASP A 264 1.62 -3.30 7.61
N THR A 265 0.80 -2.27 7.51
CA THR A 265 1.23 -0.91 7.76
C THR A 265 0.19 -0.20 8.62
N SER A 266 0.58 0.66 9.54
CA SER A 266 -0.36 1.54 10.22
C SER A 266 0.29 2.81 10.76
N TYR A 267 -0.52 3.83 11.10
CA TYR A 267 -0.17 5.17 11.51
C TYR A 267 -0.94 5.58 12.74
N THR A 268 -0.29 6.25 13.61
CA THR A 268 -0.99 7.00 14.64
C THR A 268 -0.53 8.45 14.67
N ALA A 269 -1.48 9.34 14.83
CA ALA A 269 -1.22 10.76 15.05
C ALA A 269 -1.13 11.05 16.54
N VAL A 270 -0.47 12.15 16.87
CA VAL A 270 -0.40 12.69 18.22
C VAL A 270 -1.82 13.01 18.71
N ALA A 271 -2.18 12.48 19.87
CA ALA A 271 -3.51 12.67 20.44
C ALA A 271 -3.85 14.17 20.59
N GLY A 272 -5.02 14.58 20.10
CA GLY A 272 -5.49 15.95 20.11
C GLY A 272 -4.97 16.83 18.95
N SER A 273 -4.17 16.29 18.02
CA SER A 273 -3.80 16.97 16.78
C SER A 273 -4.98 16.98 15.79
N VAL A 274 -4.89 17.85 14.77
CA VAL A 274 -5.88 17.90 13.68
C VAL A 274 -5.95 16.56 12.95
N THR A 275 -4.80 15.98 12.65
CA THR A 275 -4.71 14.67 11.99
C THR A 275 -5.36 13.57 12.85
N ALA A 276 -5.19 13.58 14.18
CA ALA A 276 -5.86 12.63 15.06
C ALA A 276 -7.39 12.80 15.05
N ALA A 277 -7.88 14.04 15.02
CA ALA A 277 -9.31 14.32 14.92
C ALA A 277 -9.90 13.80 13.60
N MET A 278 -9.20 14.03 12.48
CA MET A 278 -9.58 13.48 11.18
C MET A 278 -9.66 11.95 11.20
N GLN A 279 -8.64 11.28 11.75
CA GLN A 279 -8.61 9.81 11.86
C GLN A 279 -9.72 9.26 12.76
N GLN A 280 -9.98 9.91 13.90
CA GLN A 280 -11.08 9.52 14.80
C GLN A 280 -12.46 9.69 14.18
N GLY A 281 -12.62 10.66 13.28
CA GLY A 281 -13.84 10.91 12.53
C GLY A 281 -14.11 9.87 11.43
N GLN A 282 -13.06 9.17 10.97
CA GLN A 282 -13.17 8.14 9.93
C GLN A 282 -13.53 6.78 10.54
N ARG A 283 -14.81 6.51 10.73
CA ARG A 283 -15.30 5.25 11.28
C ARG A 283 -16.05 4.45 10.22
N PRO A 284 -16.01 3.12 10.28
CA PRO A 284 -16.80 2.31 9.37
C PRO A 284 -18.30 2.55 9.63
N ILE A 285 -19.06 2.60 8.56
CA ILE A 285 -20.52 2.77 8.58
C ILE A 285 -21.19 1.62 7.84
N PRO A 286 -22.49 1.37 8.06
CA PRO A 286 -23.27 0.46 7.23
C PRO A 286 -23.23 0.90 5.76
N SER A 287 -23.03 -0.06 4.85
CA SER A 287 -22.92 0.17 3.42
C SER A 287 -24.14 -0.33 2.67
N ARG A 288 -24.53 0.41 1.65
CA ARG A 288 -25.54 0.00 0.66
C ARG A 288 -24.90 -0.80 -0.50
N PHE A 289 -23.56 -0.78 -0.60
CA PHE A 289 -22.81 -1.33 -1.73
C PHE A 289 -21.88 -2.49 -1.35
N SER A 290 -22.10 -3.09 -0.18
CA SER A 290 -21.30 -4.22 0.33
C SER A 290 -21.40 -5.49 -0.52
N ALA A 291 -22.43 -5.63 -1.34
CA ALA A 291 -22.65 -6.77 -2.25
C ALA A 291 -21.55 -6.96 -3.33
N VAL A 292 -20.65 -5.97 -3.48
CA VAL A 292 -19.43 -6.15 -4.32
C VAL A 292 -18.43 -7.11 -3.69
N ILE A 293 -18.50 -7.35 -2.37
CA ILE A 293 -17.62 -8.27 -1.65
C ILE A 293 -18.15 -9.69 -1.83
N ARG A 294 -17.66 -10.36 -2.86
CA ARG A 294 -18.12 -11.71 -3.21
C ARG A 294 -16.98 -12.60 -3.72
N ASP A 295 -17.12 -13.91 -3.56
CA ASP A 295 -16.05 -14.86 -3.85
C ASP A 295 -15.77 -15.04 -5.35
N ASP A 296 -16.77 -14.85 -6.21
CA ASP A 296 -16.64 -14.95 -7.65
C ASP A 296 -16.16 -13.64 -8.32
N ALA A 297 -15.85 -12.60 -7.54
CA ALA A 297 -15.29 -11.37 -8.05
C ALA A 297 -13.89 -11.60 -8.63
N ALA A 298 -13.70 -11.14 -9.87
CA ALA A 298 -12.37 -10.97 -10.43
C ALA A 298 -11.63 -9.83 -9.74
N ALA A 299 -12.34 -8.73 -9.46
CA ALA A 299 -11.88 -7.67 -8.58
C ALA A 299 -13.06 -6.98 -7.91
N TYR A 300 -12.83 -6.46 -6.70
CA TYR A 300 -13.75 -5.52 -6.08
C TYR A 300 -13.01 -4.45 -5.29
N VAL A 301 -13.65 -3.30 -5.16
CA VAL A 301 -13.29 -2.24 -4.20
C VAL A 301 -14.56 -1.88 -3.44
N HIS A 302 -14.48 -1.79 -2.13
CA HIS A 302 -15.56 -1.37 -1.25
C HIS A 302 -15.02 -0.37 -0.25
N GLN A 303 -15.78 0.70 -0.02
CA GLN A 303 -15.48 1.71 1.00
C GLN A 303 -16.78 2.19 1.64
N ALA A 304 -16.82 2.20 2.97
CA ALA A 304 -17.95 2.74 3.71
C ALA A 304 -17.44 3.37 5.02
N VAL A 305 -17.35 4.70 5.04
CA VAL A 305 -16.70 5.44 6.13
C VAL A 305 -17.39 6.78 6.40
N SER A 306 -17.46 7.19 7.66
CA SER A 306 -17.82 8.57 8.02
C SER A 306 -16.67 9.52 7.67
N ILE A 307 -16.99 10.77 7.37
CA ILE A 307 -16.02 11.83 7.05
C ILE A 307 -16.10 12.87 8.17
N SER A 308 -14.95 13.20 8.76
CA SER A 308 -14.89 14.20 9.82
C SER A 308 -15.11 15.63 9.27
N PRO A 309 -15.56 16.59 10.11
CA PRO A 309 -15.65 17.99 9.70
C PRO A 309 -14.33 18.56 9.18
N GLU A 310 -13.21 18.21 9.80
CA GLU A 310 -11.87 18.62 9.38
C GLU A 310 -11.50 18.06 7.99
N SER A 311 -11.88 16.81 7.72
CA SER A 311 -11.70 16.19 6.40
C SER A 311 -12.59 16.83 5.34
N ILE A 312 -13.79 17.28 5.69
CA ILE A 312 -14.70 18.01 4.78
C ILE A 312 -14.09 19.36 4.41
N GLU A 313 -13.55 20.11 5.40
CA GLU A 313 -12.89 21.39 5.17
C GLU A 313 -11.67 21.24 4.25
N GLN A 314 -10.82 20.26 4.52
CA GLN A 314 -9.66 19.94 3.67
C GLN A 314 -10.08 19.54 2.24
N ALA A 315 -11.16 18.75 2.09
CA ALA A 315 -11.67 18.37 0.79
C ALA A 315 -12.18 19.60 0.00
N GLN A 316 -12.85 20.56 0.67
CA GLN A 316 -13.30 21.80 0.04
C GLN A 316 -12.12 22.63 -0.48
N GLU A 317 -11.09 22.83 0.34
CA GLU A 317 -9.86 23.53 -0.08
C GLU A 317 -9.20 22.84 -1.29
N GLY A 318 -9.14 21.51 -1.28
CA GLY A 318 -8.60 20.72 -2.38
C GLY A 318 -9.40 20.85 -3.68
N VAL A 319 -10.74 20.86 -3.60
CA VAL A 319 -11.62 21.06 -4.76
C VAL A 319 -11.46 22.46 -5.33
N ASP A 320 -11.46 23.49 -4.47
CA ASP A 320 -11.30 24.87 -4.90
C ASP A 320 -9.96 25.10 -5.62
N ALA A 321 -8.87 24.57 -5.06
CA ALA A 321 -7.54 24.64 -5.69
C ALA A 321 -7.49 23.91 -7.05
N ASN A 322 -8.13 22.73 -7.17
CA ASN A 322 -8.21 22.00 -8.43
C ASN A 322 -9.05 22.74 -9.47
N LEU A 323 -10.17 23.34 -9.08
CA LEU A 323 -11.00 24.15 -9.98
C LEU A 323 -10.23 25.36 -10.50
N ASP A 324 -9.46 26.03 -9.66
CA ASP A 324 -8.63 27.16 -10.08
C ASP A 324 -7.54 26.72 -11.06
N MET A 325 -6.93 25.56 -10.83
CA MET A 325 -5.95 25.00 -11.78
C MET A 325 -6.60 24.67 -13.14
N ILE A 326 -7.80 24.08 -13.14
CA ILE A 326 -8.54 23.77 -14.36
C ILE A 326 -8.95 25.05 -15.08
N ARG A 327 -9.46 26.06 -14.38
CA ARG A 327 -9.79 27.38 -14.95
C ARG A 327 -8.59 28.01 -15.65
N ASN A 328 -7.43 27.99 -14.97
CA ASN A 328 -6.19 28.50 -15.51
C ASN A 328 -5.74 27.72 -16.75
N ALA A 329 -5.83 26.39 -16.74
CA ALA A 329 -5.48 25.55 -17.87
C ALA A 329 -6.40 25.79 -19.09
N LEU A 330 -7.71 25.89 -18.87
CA LEU A 330 -8.70 26.14 -19.92
C LEU A 330 -8.63 27.58 -20.48
N SER A 331 -8.14 28.52 -19.69
CA SER A 331 -7.95 29.92 -20.11
C SER A 331 -6.75 30.16 -21.02
N GLN A 332 -5.87 29.17 -21.17
CA GLN A 332 -4.69 29.28 -22.03
C GLN A 332 -5.08 29.31 -23.51
N PRO A 333 -4.47 30.21 -24.33
CA PRO A 333 -4.76 30.28 -25.75
C PRO A 333 -4.48 28.96 -26.46
N GLY A 334 -5.52 28.38 -27.07
CA GLY A 334 -5.41 27.14 -27.83
C GLY A 334 -5.68 25.86 -27.01
N ALA A 335 -6.03 25.95 -25.74
CA ALA A 335 -6.41 24.78 -24.92
C ALA A 335 -7.66 24.07 -25.48
N LEU A 336 -8.69 24.84 -25.86
CA LEU A 336 -9.92 24.35 -26.52
C LEU A 336 -10.37 25.33 -27.60
N PRO A 337 -11.23 24.88 -28.53
CA PRO A 337 -11.91 25.79 -29.47
C PRO A 337 -12.70 26.90 -28.73
N PRO A 338 -12.83 28.10 -29.32
CA PRO A 338 -13.55 29.22 -28.69
C PRO A 338 -14.98 28.83 -28.30
N GLY A 339 -15.36 29.11 -27.05
CA GLY A 339 -16.68 28.83 -26.47
C GLY A 339 -16.85 27.45 -25.83
N LEU A 340 -16.02 26.46 -26.15
CA LEU A 340 -16.09 25.13 -25.51
C LEU A 340 -15.44 25.12 -24.13
N GLY A 341 -14.47 25.99 -23.86
CA GLY A 341 -13.79 26.07 -22.58
C GLY A 341 -14.72 26.48 -21.44
N ASP A 342 -15.51 27.53 -21.64
CA ASP A 342 -16.46 28.01 -20.62
C ASP A 342 -17.58 26.99 -20.35
N GLU A 343 -18.07 26.34 -21.39
CA GLU A 343 -19.12 25.31 -21.26
C GLU A 343 -18.58 24.07 -20.52
N ALA A 344 -17.40 23.58 -20.89
CA ALA A 344 -16.74 22.46 -20.20
C ALA A 344 -16.46 22.78 -18.73
N LEU A 345 -15.98 23.99 -18.45
CA LEU A 345 -15.75 24.47 -17.08
C LEU A 345 -17.04 24.45 -16.26
N GLY A 346 -18.15 24.96 -16.84
CA GLY A 346 -19.46 24.96 -16.16
C GLY A 346 -19.93 23.54 -15.77
N TYR A 347 -19.67 22.53 -16.59
CA TYR A 347 -19.98 21.14 -16.23
C TYR A 347 -19.05 20.60 -15.15
N ILE A 348 -17.76 20.91 -15.22
CA ILE A 348 -16.77 20.50 -14.20
C ILE A 348 -17.14 21.11 -12.84
N GLU A 349 -17.52 22.38 -12.80
CA GLU A 349 -17.97 23.05 -11.58
C GLU A 349 -19.23 22.41 -11.00
N GLN A 350 -20.22 22.05 -11.83
CA GLN A 350 -21.42 21.34 -11.38
C GLN A 350 -21.11 19.95 -10.81
N VAL A 351 -20.20 19.20 -11.45
CA VAL A 351 -19.75 17.90 -10.93
C VAL A 351 -19.03 18.07 -9.60
N ALA A 352 -18.16 19.07 -9.50
CA ALA A 352 -17.44 19.38 -8.26
C ALA A 352 -18.39 19.78 -7.12
N GLU A 353 -19.41 20.58 -7.41
CA GLU A 353 -20.46 20.97 -6.45
C GLU A 353 -21.22 19.74 -5.95
N LEU A 354 -21.67 18.86 -6.86
CA LEU A 354 -22.37 17.62 -6.51
C LEU A 354 -21.50 16.68 -5.63
N ALA A 355 -20.21 16.58 -5.96
CA ALA A 355 -19.27 15.79 -5.18
C ALA A 355 -19.09 16.38 -3.78
N MET A 356 -18.92 17.72 -3.67
CA MET A 356 -18.79 18.40 -2.37
C MET A 356 -20.06 18.33 -1.55
N ASP A 357 -21.24 18.49 -2.16
CA ASP A 357 -22.52 18.31 -1.47
C ASP A 357 -22.63 16.90 -0.88
N SER A 358 -22.11 15.89 -1.59
CA SER A 358 -22.09 14.51 -1.10
C SER A 358 -21.11 14.32 0.06
N ILE A 359 -19.91 14.91 -0.02
CA ILE A 359 -18.90 14.88 1.05
C ILE A 359 -19.43 15.58 2.32
N LYS A 360 -20.14 16.70 2.17
CA LYS A 360 -20.76 17.47 3.28
C LYS A 360 -21.83 16.69 4.06
N GLU A 361 -22.39 15.60 3.49
CA GLU A 361 -23.25 14.66 4.23
C GLU A 361 -22.48 13.85 5.30
N GLY A 362 -21.15 14.01 5.36
CA GLY A 362 -20.30 13.41 6.39
C GLY A 362 -20.08 11.91 6.23
N LYS A 363 -20.23 11.38 5.02
CA LYS A 363 -20.02 9.95 4.72
C LYS A 363 -19.57 9.72 3.28
N SER A 364 -18.82 8.62 3.11
CA SER A 364 -18.50 8.03 1.81
C SER A 364 -18.93 6.58 1.83
N ASP A 365 -19.73 6.16 0.85
CA ASP A 365 -20.15 4.78 0.67
C ASP A 365 -20.12 4.45 -0.81
N SER A 366 -19.33 3.45 -1.19
CA SER A 366 -19.14 3.05 -2.57
C SER A 366 -18.73 1.59 -2.71
N GLY A 367 -19.10 1.01 -3.83
CA GLY A 367 -18.70 -0.33 -4.23
C GLY A 367 -18.44 -0.42 -5.71
N PHE A 368 -17.42 -1.17 -6.10
CA PHE A 368 -17.06 -1.47 -7.47
C PHE A 368 -16.75 -2.96 -7.59
N LEU A 369 -17.32 -3.63 -8.60
CA LEU A 369 -17.16 -5.05 -8.84
C LEU A 369 -16.82 -5.28 -10.31
N VAL A 370 -15.86 -6.17 -10.55
CA VAL A 370 -15.53 -6.74 -11.85
C VAL A 370 -15.80 -8.24 -11.81
N LEU A 371 -16.57 -8.74 -12.75
CA LEU A 371 -16.69 -10.15 -13.07
C LEU A 371 -15.99 -10.41 -14.40
N ALA A 372 -15.02 -11.32 -14.41
CA ALA A 372 -14.26 -11.68 -15.60
C ALA A 372 -14.16 -13.21 -15.74
N GLY A 373 -13.84 -13.70 -16.93
CA GLY A 373 -13.66 -15.11 -17.28
C GLY A 373 -13.44 -15.25 -18.78
N GLU A 374 -13.45 -16.46 -19.32
CA GLU A 374 -13.12 -16.74 -20.73
C GLU A 374 -13.87 -15.87 -21.76
N ASP A 375 -15.18 -15.68 -21.55
CA ASP A 375 -16.05 -14.91 -22.46
C ASP A 375 -16.88 -13.86 -21.69
N LYS A 376 -16.42 -13.44 -20.54
CA LYS A 376 -17.16 -12.58 -19.63
C LYS A 376 -16.30 -11.42 -19.15
N LEU A 377 -16.83 -10.21 -19.35
CA LEU A 377 -16.30 -9.00 -18.70
C LEU A 377 -17.49 -8.10 -18.38
N GLN A 378 -17.79 -7.98 -17.09
CA GLN A 378 -18.88 -7.15 -16.57
C GLN A 378 -18.37 -6.30 -15.43
N PHE A 379 -18.92 -5.10 -15.34
CA PHE A 379 -18.67 -4.17 -14.25
C PHE A 379 -20.00 -3.77 -13.63
N VAL A 380 -20.01 -3.57 -12.33
CA VAL A 380 -21.06 -2.85 -11.63
C VAL A 380 -20.45 -2.00 -10.54
N MET A 381 -20.98 -0.80 -10.37
CA MET A 381 -20.59 0.10 -9.30
C MET A 381 -21.81 0.80 -8.69
N GLY A 382 -21.65 1.22 -7.46
CA GLY A 382 -22.59 2.06 -6.75
C GLY A 382 -21.85 3.10 -5.94
N LEU A 383 -22.41 4.29 -5.88
CA LEU A 383 -21.84 5.45 -5.19
C LEU A 383 -22.94 6.19 -4.44
N PHE A 384 -22.69 6.51 -3.18
CA PHE A 384 -23.51 7.46 -2.43
C PHE A 384 -23.35 8.87 -3.00
N VAL A 385 -24.47 9.55 -3.21
CA VAL A 385 -24.53 10.96 -3.61
C VAL A 385 -25.54 11.70 -2.73
N SER A 386 -25.40 13.00 -2.59
CA SER A 386 -26.36 13.84 -1.84
C SER A 386 -27.70 13.97 -2.56
N ASP A 387 -27.71 13.93 -3.89
CA ASP A 387 -28.89 14.11 -4.74
C ASP A 387 -28.70 13.43 -6.10
N GLY A 388 -29.29 12.24 -6.25
CA GLY A 388 -29.23 11.49 -7.52
C GLY A 388 -30.06 12.14 -8.62
N GLY A 389 -31.10 12.92 -8.28
CA GLY A 389 -31.89 13.67 -9.27
C GLY A 389 -31.08 14.78 -9.95
N LYS A 390 -30.20 15.46 -9.22
CA LYS A 390 -29.25 16.42 -9.81
C LYS A 390 -28.27 15.72 -10.76
N VAL A 391 -27.76 14.53 -10.38
CA VAL A 391 -26.87 13.73 -11.25
C VAL A 391 -27.59 13.34 -12.53
N GLU A 392 -28.84 12.90 -12.43
CA GLU A 392 -29.68 12.56 -13.57
C GLU A 392 -29.92 13.77 -14.50
N ALA A 393 -30.26 14.92 -13.91
CA ALA A 393 -30.49 16.15 -14.67
C ALA A 393 -29.23 16.57 -15.44
N LEU A 394 -28.07 16.50 -14.79
CA LEU A 394 -26.78 16.80 -15.42
C LEU A 394 -26.46 15.82 -16.56
N ALA A 395 -26.70 14.53 -16.36
CA ALA A 395 -26.51 13.53 -17.40
C ALA A 395 -27.43 13.74 -18.61
N LYS A 396 -28.70 14.11 -18.38
CA LYS A 396 -29.66 14.45 -19.45
C LYS A 396 -29.26 15.70 -20.21
N ASP A 397 -28.75 16.72 -19.52
CA ASP A 397 -28.26 17.95 -20.16
C ASP A 397 -27.01 17.69 -21.02
N LEU A 398 -26.03 16.97 -20.49
CA LEU A 398 -24.84 16.55 -21.25
C LEU A 398 -25.21 15.75 -22.51
N ALA A 399 -26.21 14.87 -22.43
CA ALA A 399 -26.68 14.10 -23.56
C ALA A 399 -27.20 14.98 -24.72
N THR A 400 -27.75 16.15 -24.42
CA THR A 400 -28.23 17.10 -25.46
C THR A 400 -27.09 17.70 -26.29
N LYS A 401 -25.85 17.61 -25.77
CA LYS A 401 -24.65 18.16 -26.43
C LYS A 401 -23.94 17.13 -27.31
N ILE A 402 -24.31 15.88 -27.21
CA ILE A 402 -23.74 14.84 -28.07
C ILE A 402 -24.18 15.11 -29.53
N PRO A 403 -23.24 15.23 -30.48
CA PRO A 403 -23.57 15.46 -31.87
C PRO A 403 -24.42 14.32 -32.43
N ASP A 404 -25.32 14.63 -33.39
CA ASP A 404 -26.06 13.64 -34.16
C ASP A 404 -25.09 12.96 -35.17
N ASP A 405 -24.30 12.01 -34.68
CA ASP A 405 -23.37 11.18 -35.46
C ASP A 405 -23.82 9.72 -35.33
N PRO A 406 -23.93 8.96 -36.44
CA PRO A 406 -24.29 7.53 -36.41
C PRO A 406 -23.37 6.67 -35.51
N ARG A 407 -22.18 7.16 -35.15
CA ARG A 407 -21.22 6.50 -34.24
C ARG A 407 -21.40 6.94 -32.80
N ALA A 408 -22.23 7.94 -32.53
CA ALA A 408 -22.50 8.40 -31.18
C ALA A 408 -23.30 7.34 -30.40
N PRO A 409 -23.11 7.27 -29.08
CA PRO A 409 -23.88 6.38 -28.23
C PRO A 409 -25.38 6.67 -28.33
N ARG A 410 -26.21 5.64 -28.43
CA ARG A 410 -27.66 5.76 -28.29
C ARG A 410 -28.01 5.78 -26.80
N LEU A 411 -28.71 6.83 -26.38
CA LEU A 411 -29.12 7.03 -24.98
C LEU A 411 -30.66 6.86 -24.89
N THR A 412 -31.10 6.01 -23.98
CA THR A 412 -32.50 5.85 -23.60
C THR A 412 -32.65 6.21 -22.13
N PHE A 413 -33.21 7.39 -21.87
CA PHE A 413 -33.52 7.82 -20.51
C PHE A 413 -34.85 7.25 -20.03
N ASP A 414 -34.96 7.10 -18.69
CA ASP A 414 -36.20 6.65 -18.01
C ASP A 414 -36.72 5.30 -18.58
N LEU A 415 -35.78 4.38 -18.83
CA LEU A 415 -36.10 3.06 -19.39
C LEU A 415 -37.13 2.32 -18.52
N GLU A 416 -36.87 2.27 -17.22
CA GLU A 416 -37.77 1.71 -16.19
C GLU A 416 -37.40 2.22 -14.81
N THR A 417 -38.28 2.02 -13.82
CA THR A 417 -37.97 2.21 -12.40
C THR A 417 -37.96 0.85 -11.72
N TYR A 418 -36.79 0.47 -11.15
CA TYR A 418 -36.58 -0.80 -10.46
C TYR A 418 -36.20 -0.55 -8.99
N ASN A 419 -37.04 -0.99 -8.05
CA ASN A 419 -36.84 -0.81 -6.60
C ASN A 419 -36.48 0.63 -6.19
N GLY A 420 -37.09 1.63 -6.81
CA GLY A 420 -36.88 3.06 -6.53
C GLY A 420 -35.63 3.64 -7.22
N VAL A 421 -35.02 2.90 -8.13
CA VAL A 421 -33.91 3.34 -8.98
C VAL A 421 -34.43 3.53 -10.40
N THR A 422 -34.29 4.71 -10.97
CA THR A 422 -34.60 4.98 -12.38
C THR A 422 -33.44 4.53 -13.24
N LEU A 423 -33.68 3.62 -14.16
CA LEU A 423 -32.66 3.06 -15.06
C LEU A 423 -32.62 3.79 -16.39
N HIS A 424 -31.43 4.07 -16.88
CA HIS A 424 -31.15 4.65 -18.19
C HIS A 424 -30.19 3.72 -18.92
N LYS A 425 -30.33 3.60 -20.23
CA LYS A 425 -29.50 2.73 -21.07
C LYS A 425 -28.67 3.54 -22.04
N LEU A 426 -27.42 3.13 -22.19
CA LEU A 426 -26.48 3.60 -23.20
C LEU A 426 -26.05 2.40 -24.05
N GLU A 427 -26.14 2.55 -25.37
CA GLU A 427 -25.74 1.55 -26.34
C GLU A 427 -24.72 2.15 -27.33
N LEU A 428 -23.64 1.41 -27.54
CA LEU A 428 -22.58 1.78 -28.48
C LEU A 428 -22.30 0.60 -29.41
N ASP A 429 -22.37 0.82 -30.71
CA ASP A 429 -22.08 -0.23 -31.69
C ASP A 429 -20.58 -0.53 -31.70
N VAL A 430 -20.23 -1.81 -31.56
CA VAL A 430 -18.85 -2.28 -31.64
C VAL A 430 -18.45 -2.42 -33.11
N PRO A 431 -17.42 -1.70 -33.57
CA PRO A 431 -17.00 -1.76 -34.97
C PRO A 431 -16.68 -3.18 -35.44
N GLU A 432 -17.02 -3.53 -36.70
CA GLU A 432 -16.79 -4.86 -37.26
C GLU A 432 -15.33 -5.31 -37.24
N ARG A 433 -14.39 -4.37 -37.26
CA ARG A 433 -12.95 -4.61 -37.21
C ARG A 433 -12.40 -4.91 -35.82
N GLU A 434 -13.21 -4.77 -34.81
CA GLU A 434 -12.83 -4.96 -33.39
C GLU A 434 -13.31 -6.34 -32.90
N ASP A 435 -12.76 -7.41 -33.51
CA ASP A 435 -13.18 -8.81 -33.26
C ASP A 435 -13.08 -9.19 -31.77
N GLU A 436 -12.05 -8.73 -31.06
CA GLU A 436 -11.85 -8.99 -29.64
C GLU A 436 -12.95 -8.34 -28.79
N ALA A 437 -13.27 -7.07 -29.06
CA ALA A 437 -14.35 -6.37 -28.38
C ALA A 437 -15.71 -7.02 -28.68
N ARG A 438 -15.95 -7.46 -29.94
CA ARG A 438 -17.17 -8.17 -30.31
C ARG A 438 -17.29 -9.53 -29.61
N LYS A 439 -16.21 -10.24 -29.41
CA LYS A 439 -16.19 -11.49 -28.65
C LYS A 439 -16.69 -11.29 -27.23
N LEU A 440 -16.25 -10.22 -26.56
CA LEU A 440 -16.59 -9.92 -25.17
C LEU A 440 -17.96 -9.25 -25.01
N PHE A 441 -18.28 -8.27 -25.85
CA PHE A 441 -19.43 -7.40 -25.67
C PHE A 441 -20.56 -7.66 -26.68
N GLY A 442 -20.29 -8.44 -27.72
CA GLY A 442 -21.22 -8.64 -28.82
C GLY A 442 -21.13 -7.52 -29.86
N GLU A 443 -22.20 -7.37 -30.69
CA GLU A 443 -22.28 -6.33 -31.71
C GLU A 443 -22.51 -4.94 -31.10
N THR A 444 -23.11 -4.89 -29.92
CA THR A 444 -23.46 -3.66 -29.20
C THR A 444 -22.95 -3.76 -27.76
N LEU A 445 -22.23 -2.75 -27.34
CA LEU A 445 -21.82 -2.56 -25.98
C LEU A 445 -22.95 -1.88 -25.22
N GLU A 446 -23.43 -2.53 -24.17
CA GLU A 446 -24.50 -2.02 -23.31
C GLU A 446 -23.95 -1.53 -21.99
N ALA A 447 -24.37 -0.34 -21.56
CA ALA A 447 -24.17 0.19 -20.23
C ALA A 447 -25.49 0.68 -19.64
N TYR A 448 -25.65 0.56 -18.36
CA TYR A 448 -26.82 1.03 -17.63
C TYR A 448 -26.38 1.98 -16.51
N ILE A 449 -27.12 3.06 -16.34
CA ILE A 449 -26.98 4.01 -15.24
C ILE A 449 -28.27 3.96 -14.46
N GLY A 450 -28.16 3.86 -13.13
CA GLY A 450 -29.30 3.92 -12.22
C GLY A 450 -29.21 5.16 -11.34
N THR A 451 -30.27 5.92 -11.23
CA THR A 451 -30.34 7.09 -10.33
C THR A 451 -31.42 6.87 -9.27
N ALA A 452 -31.08 7.12 -8.02
CA ALA A 452 -31.98 7.08 -6.87
C ALA A 452 -31.76 8.32 -6.02
N ASP A 453 -32.61 8.56 -5.01
CA ASP A 453 -32.52 9.76 -4.17
C ASP A 453 -31.11 10.04 -3.63
N LYS A 454 -30.47 9.03 -3.03
CA LYS A 454 -29.14 9.13 -2.39
C LYS A 454 -28.10 8.16 -2.96
N ALA A 455 -28.26 7.74 -4.22
CA ALA A 455 -27.35 6.78 -4.85
C ALA A 455 -27.35 6.91 -6.36
N VAL A 456 -26.17 6.64 -6.93
CA VAL A 456 -26.00 6.42 -8.37
C VAL A 456 -25.37 5.05 -8.56
N TYR A 457 -25.84 4.35 -9.58
CA TYR A 457 -25.35 3.05 -9.99
C TYR A 457 -24.89 3.10 -11.43
N ALA A 458 -23.94 2.27 -11.79
CA ALA A 458 -23.59 2.03 -13.18
C ALA A 458 -23.22 0.57 -13.39
N SER A 459 -23.55 0.04 -14.56
CA SER A 459 -23.11 -1.28 -14.98
C SER A 459 -22.76 -1.29 -16.47
N PHE A 460 -21.93 -2.25 -16.86
CA PHE A 460 -21.37 -2.29 -18.18
C PHE A 460 -21.02 -3.73 -18.57
N GLY A 461 -21.23 -4.08 -19.83
CA GLY A 461 -20.92 -5.38 -20.39
C GLY A 461 -22.16 -6.24 -20.68
N LYS A 462 -21.95 -7.37 -21.32
CA LYS A 462 -23.06 -8.27 -21.73
C LYS A 462 -23.82 -8.80 -20.52
N GLY A 463 -25.13 -8.53 -20.44
CA GLY A 463 -25.99 -8.92 -19.32
C GLY A 463 -25.82 -8.05 -18.07
N SER A 464 -25.24 -6.87 -18.20
CA SER A 464 -25.01 -5.92 -17.10
C SER A 464 -26.29 -5.38 -16.47
N GLU A 465 -27.43 -5.40 -17.17
CA GLU A 465 -28.75 -5.04 -16.62
C GLU A 465 -29.12 -5.97 -15.44
N ALA A 466 -29.02 -7.29 -15.67
CA ALA A 466 -29.33 -8.28 -14.64
C ALA A 466 -28.40 -8.15 -13.44
N LEU A 467 -27.08 -7.93 -13.67
CA LEU A 467 -26.10 -7.71 -12.62
C LEU A 467 -26.40 -6.43 -11.82
N LEU A 468 -26.84 -5.35 -12.50
CA LEU A 468 -27.24 -4.12 -11.84
C LEU A 468 -28.45 -4.31 -10.93
N LYS A 469 -29.47 -5.02 -11.39
CA LYS A 469 -30.68 -5.34 -10.62
C LYS A 469 -30.34 -6.22 -9.40
N GLU A 470 -29.51 -7.25 -9.59
CA GLU A 470 -28.97 -8.08 -8.49
C GLU A 470 -28.26 -7.22 -7.45
N PHE A 471 -27.44 -6.28 -7.89
CA PHE A 471 -26.69 -5.38 -7.02
C PHE A 471 -27.59 -4.43 -6.24
N ILE A 472 -28.62 -3.86 -6.87
CA ILE A 472 -29.63 -3.01 -6.22
C ILE A 472 -30.38 -3.80 -5.14
N ASP A 473 -30.82 -5.02 -5.44
CA ASP A 473 -31.57 -5.89 -4.53
C ASP A 473 -30.73 -6.27 -3.30
N SER A 474 -29.47 -6.65 -3.53
CA SER A 474 -28.53 -7.04 -2.48
C SER A 474 -28.21 -5.89 -1.54
N GLY A 475 -28.07 -4.67 -2.06
CA GLY A 475 -27.81 -3.46 -1.26
C GLY A 475 -28.95 -3.13 -0.28
N ALA A 476 -30.18 -3.56 -0.57
CA ALA A 476 -31.30 -3.41 0.35
C ALA A 476 -31.27 -4.42 1.50
N SER A 477 -30.68 -5.60 1.31
CA SER A 477 -30.61 -6.68 2.31
C SER A 477 -29.45 -6.52 3.29
N ASP A 478 -28.30 -5.98 2.84
CA ASP A 478 -27.04 -5.88 3.61
C ASP A 478 -26.89 -4.55 4.39
N ALA A 479 -27.90 -3.69 4.34
CA ALA A 479 -27.88 -2.30 4.84
C ALA A 479 -27.72 -2.15 6.39
N GLY A 480 -27.08 -3.07 7.06
CA GLY A 480 -26.82 -2.99 8.53
C GLY A 480 -25.48 -3.57 8.95
N GLU A 481 -24.79 -4.28 8.08
CA GLU A 481 -23.51 -4.88 8.42
C GLU A 481 -22.39 -3.82 8.37
N ILE A 482 -21.63 -3.72 9.45
CA ILE A 482 -20.45 -2.86 9.51
C ILE A 482 -19.24 -3.68 9.08
N ARG A 483 -18.56 -3.22 8.04
CA ARG A 483 -17.36 -3.83 7.47
C ARG A 483 -16.15 -2.89 7.67
N PRO A 484 -14.91 -3.32 7.44
CA PRO A 484 -13.76 -2.43 7.43
C PRO A 484 -13.96 -1.18 6.55
N ASN A 485 -13.30 -0.08 6.90
CA ASN A 485 -13.42 1.22 6.21
C ASN A 485 -13.29 1.13 4.69
N ALA A 486 -12.29 0.34 4.25
CA ALA A 486 -12.10 0.03 2.84
C ALA A 486 -11.55 -1.39 2.67
N GLN A 487 -11.96 -2.04 1.59
CA GLN A 487 -11.47 -3.35 1.20
C GLN A 487 -11.31 -3.40 -0.32
N MET A 488 -10.26 -4.07 -0.76
CA MET A 488 -10.01 -4.36 -2.17
C MET A 488 -9.57 -5.81 -2.30
N GLN A 489 -10.03 -6.47 -3.34
CA GLN A 489 -9.49 -7.78 -3.73
C GLN A 489 -9.34 -7.84 -5.25
N VAL A 490 -8.27 -8.48 -5.69
CA VAL A 490 -8.05 -8.86 -7.08
C VAL A 490 -7.75 -10.36 -7.10
N THR A 491 -8.48 -11.10 -7.92
CA THR A 491 -8.29 -12.53 -8.17
C THR A 491 -7.67 -12.69 -9.55
N MET A 492 -6.48 -13.25 -9.62
CA MET A 492 -5.68 -13.30 -10.85
C MET A 492 -6.30 -14.22 -11.91
N MET A 493 -6.81 -15.38 -11.53
CA MET A 493 -7.26 -16.42 -12.45
C MET A 493 -8.29 -15.92 -13.48
N PRO A 494 -9.38 -15.22 -13.10
CA PRO A 494 -10.37 -14.74 -14.06
C PRO A 494 -9.79 -13.81 -15.13
N PHE A 495 -8.81 -12.98 -14.77
CA PHE A 495 -8.13 -12.09 -15.73
C PHE A 495 -7.19 -12.84 -16.68
N LEU A 496 -6.51 -13.88 -16.19
CA LEU A 496 -5.65 -14.73 -17.01
C LEU A 496 -6.50 -15.53 -18.01
N GLU A 497 -7.62 -16.10 -17.58
CA GLU A 497 -8.57 -16.81 -18.43
C GLU A 497 -9.13 -15.89 -19.50
N LEU A 498 -9.53 -14.66 -19.12
CA LEU A 498 -9.98 -13.64 -20.04
C LEU A 498 -8.90 -13.29 -21.08
N ALA A 499 -7.69 -13.00 -20.64
CA ALA A 499 -6.58 -12.65 -21.52
C ALA A 499 -6.27 -13.80 -22.52
N ASN A 500 -6.22 -15.04 -22.02
CA ASN A 500 -5.96 -16.22 -22.85
C ASN A 500 -7.11 -16.51 -23.83
N SER A 501 -8.35 -16.14 -23.51
CA SER A 501 -9.49 -16.28 -24.40
C SER A 501 -9.47 -15.26 -25.55
N ILE A 502 -8.90 -14.08 -25.32
CA ILE A 502 -8.73 -13.03 -26.33
C ILE A 502 -7.59 -13.42 -27.29
N GLU A 503 -6.40 -13.64 -26.73
CA GLU A 503 -5.22 -14.03 -27.46
C GLU A 503 -4.50 -15.17 -26.70
N ALA A 504 -4.53 -16.37 -27.30
CA ALA A 504 -3.90 -17.55 -26.70
C ALA A 504 -2.38 -17.38 -26.72
N ASP A 505 -1.77 -17.42 -25.52
CA ASP A 505 -0.34 -17.27 -25.31
C ASP A 505 0.20 -18.40 -24.43
N ASP A 506 1.33 -19.02 -24.82
CA ASP A 506 1.92 -20.13 -24.08
C ASP A 506 2.39 -19.71 -22.67
N VAL A 507 2.83 -18.44 -22.50
CA VAL A 507 3.25 -17.93 -21.20
C VAL A 507 2.03 -17.78 -20.29
N ILE A 508 0.94 -17.19 -20.81
CA ILE A 508 -0.33 -17.05 -20.05
C ILE A 508 -0.86 -18.43 -19.68
N SER A 509 -0.86 -19.40 -20.61
CA SER A 509 -1.32 -20.78 -20.37
C SER A 509 -0.50 -21.47 -19.26
N ASN A 510 0.83 -21.27 -19.23
CA ASN A 510 1.68 -21.77 -18.17
C ASN A 510 1.38 -21.12 -16.82
N VAL A 511 1.14 -19.80 -16.80
CA VAL A 511 0.77 -19.07 -15.56
C VAL A 511 -0.58 -19.56 -15.06
N ILE A 512 -1.59 -19.74 -15.92
CA ILE A 512 -2.90 -20.32 -15.57
C ILE A 512 -2.72 -21.69 -14.90
N THR A 513 -1.90 -22.57 -15.49
CA THR A 513 -1.62 -23.90 -14.93
C THR A 513 -0.97 -23.78 -13.55
N THR A 514 0.00 -22.90 -13.39
CA THR A 514 0.73 -22.67 -12.14
C THR A 514 -0.19 -22.11 -11.05
N VAL A 515 -0.95 -21.07 -11.35
CA VAL A 515 -1.90 -20.45 -10.42
C VAL A 515 -3.04 -21.40 -10.05
N GLY A 516 -3.52 -22.21 -11.02
CA GLY A 516 -4.57 -23.21 -10.80
C GLY A 516 -4.17 -24.28 -9.76
N GLN A 517 -2.90 -24.65 -9.68
CA GLN A 517 -2.38 -25.57 -8.67
C GLN A 517 -2.33 -24.97 -7.26
N SER A 518 -2.44 -23.66 -7.13
CA SER A 518 -2.36 -22.95 -5.86
C SER A 518 -3.67 -22.94 -5.05
N ALA A 519 -4.68 -23.71 -5.44
CA ALA A 519 -5.93 -23.94 -4.70
C ALA A 519 -6.59 -22.65 -4.17
N GLY A 520 -6.83 -21.65 -5.05
CA GLY A 520 -7.50 -20.39 -4.70
C GLY A 520 -6.60 -19.32 -4.09
N LYS A 521 -5.29 -19.56 -3.95
CA LYS A 521 -4.31 -18.61 -3.41
C LYS A 521 -3.81 -17.57 -4.43
N GLY A 522 -4.47 -17.40 -5.57
CA GLY A 522 -4.16 -16.40 -6.61
C GLY A 522 -4.83 -15.05 -6.36
N LYS A 523 -4.89 -14.59 -5.10
CA LYS A 523 -5.57 -13.34 -4.70
C LYS A 523 -4.60 -12.34 -4.10
N ILE A 524 -4.84 -11.06 -4.40
CA ILE A 524 -4.27 -9.91 -3.67
C ILE A 524 -5.43 -9.27 -2.94
N ARG A 525 -5.28 -9.01 -1.65
CA ARG A 525 -6.30 -8.36 -0.83
C ARG A 525 -5.68 -7.20 -0.06
N MET A 526 -6.42 -6.10 0.05
CA MET A 526 -6.13 -4.98 0.94
C MET A 526 -7.32 -4.77 1.86
N VAL A 527 -7.05 -4.52 3.13
CA VAL A 527 -8.05 -4.15 4.12
C VAL A 527 -7.55 -2.93 4.88
N MET A 528 -8.38 -1.90 5.00
CA MET A 528 -8.12 -0.70 5.78
C MET A 528 -9.09 -0.62 6.95
N GLU A 529 -8.56 -0.41 8.15
CA GLU A 529 -9.30 -0.33 9.40
C GLU A 529 -8.91 0.93 10.16
N SER A 530 -9.88 1.58 10.80
CA SER A 530 -9.61 2.65 11.76
C SER A 530 -9.10 2.06 13.06
N ILE A 531 -8.07 2.69 13.63
CA ILE A 531 -7.56 2.43 14.98
C ILE A 531 -7.57 3.73 15.78
N GLU A 532 -7.24 3.67 17.06
CA GLU A 532 -7.20 4.86 17.90
C GLU A 532 -6.17 5.88 17.38
N ASN A 533 -6.62 7.09 17.07
CA ASN A 533 -5.85 8.18 16.46
C ASN A 533 -5.16 7.83 15.12
N GLY A 534 -5.63 6.80 14.40
CA GLY A 534 -4.94 6.36 13.20
C GLY A 534 -5.70 5.34 12.36
N SER A 535 -4.96 4.73 11.45
CA SER A 535 -5.46 3.68 10.57
C SER A 535 -4.46 2.54 10.41
N LYS A 536 -4.94 1.37 10.07
CA LYS A 536 -4.17 0.19 9.72
C LYS A 536 -4.55 -0.26 8.31
N VAL A 537 -3.54 -0.63 7.51
CA VAL A 537 -3.72 -1.25 6.20
C VAL A 537 -2.98 -2.58 6.18
N SER A 538 -3.68 -3.62 5.83
CA SER A 538 -3.13 -4.97 5.64
C SER A 538 -3.19 -5.36 4.18
N PHE A 539 -2.05 -5.69 3.59
CA PHE A 539 -1.93 -6.27 2.26
C PHE A 539 -1.62 -7.75 2.38
N THR A 540 -2.40 -8.57 1.67
CA THR A 540 -2.16 -10.02 1.59
C THR A 540 -1.95 -10.40 0.13
N VAL A 541 -0.82 -11.06 -0.16
CA VAL A 541 -0.48 -11.58 -1.48
C VAL A 541 -0.43 -13.09 -1.42
N GLY A 542 -1.38 -13.76 -2.04
CA GLY A 542 -1.47 -15.22 -2.02
C GLY A 542 -0.33 -15.90 -2.78
N ALA A 543 0.03 -17.11 -2.38
CA ALA A 543 1.10 -17.91 -2.94
C ALA A 543 1.02 -18.08 -4.47
N GLY A 544 -0.20 -18.22 -5.02
CA GLY A 544 -0.41 -18.32 -6.46
C GLY A 544 0.03 -17.07 -7.23
N VAL A 545 -0.09 -15.88 -6.63
CA VAL A 545 0.42 -14.63 -7.23
C VAL A 545 1.95 -14.64 -7.25
N ILE A 546 2.57 -15.07 -6.13
CA ILE A 546 4.04 -15.16 -6.00
C ILE A 546 4.58 -16.17 -7.01
N GLN A 547 3.93 -17.32 -7.16
CA GLN A 547 4.28 -18.34 -8.15
C GLN A 547 4.16 -17.83 -9.60
N ALA A 548 3.10 -17.07 -9.91
CA ALA A 548 2.92 -16.46 -11.22
C ALA A 548 4.05 -15.48 -11.56
N ILE A 549 4.45 -14.65 -10.59
CA ILE A 549 5.60 -13.74 -10.73
C ILE A 549 6.88 -14.56 -10.99
N GLY A 550 7.09 -15.64 -10.23
CA GLY A 550 8.22 -16.55 -10.43
C GLY A 550 8.26 -17.18 -11.83
N ALA A 551 7.10 -17.64 -12.32
CA ALA A 551 6.95 -18.24 -13.64
C ALA A 551 7.16 -17.24 -14.81
N ALA A 552 6.84 -15.96 -14.57
CA ALA A 552 7.04 -14.89 -15.56
C ALA A 552 8.49 -14.37 -15.61
N ILE A 553 9.32 -14.66 -14.62
CA ILE A 553 10.75 -14.28 -14.62
C ILE A 553 11.51 -15.25 -15.55
N PRO A 554 12.14 -14.76 -16.64
CA PRO A 554 12.90 -15.63 -17.52
C PRO A 554 14.01 -16.34 -16.73
N THR A 555 14.05 -17.66 -16.82
CA THR A 555 15.21 -18.43 -16.33
C THR A 555 16.43 -17.99 -17.13
N PRO A 556 17.54 -17.56 -16.49
CA PRO A 556 18.79 -17.32 -17.20
C PRO A 556 19.09 -18.59 -18.01
N GLY A 557 19.14 -18.47 -19.32
CA GLY A 557 19.01 -19.56 -20.26
C GLY A 557 19.94 -20.72 -19.99
N ALA A 558 19.43 -21.91 -20.26
CA ALA A 558 20.17 -23.17 -20.40
C ALA A 558 21.24 -23.14 -21.56
N GLY A 559 21.82 -21.98 -21.82
CA GLY A 559 22.77 -21.73 -22.89
C GLY A 559 24.03 -20.96 -22.49
N ALA A 560 24.16 -20.53 -21.23
CA ALA A 560 25.43 -19.98 -20.75
C ALA A 560 26.19 -21.09 -20.02
N ALA A 561 27.20 -21.63 -20.70
CA ALA A 561 28.16 -22.53 -20.09
C ALA A 561 28.78 -21.86 -18.83
N PRO A 562 28.99 -22.59 -17.74
CA PRO A 562 29.67 -22.03 -16.57
C PRO A 562 31.12 -21.71 -16.94
N PHE A 563 31.50 -20.46 -16.68
CA PHE A 563 32.90 -20.06 -16.67
C PHE A 563 33.57 -20.43 -15.36
#